data_932382a89e2466abd5c34f0087aed9b3
#
_entry.id   932382a89e2466abd5c34f0087aed9b3
#
_cell.length_a   1.000
_cell.length_b   1.000
_cell.length_c   1.000
_cell.angle_alpha   90.00
_cell.angle_beta   90.00
_cell.angle_gamma   90.00
#
_symmetry.space_group_name_H-M   'P 1'
#
loop_
_entity.id
_entity.type
_entity.pdbx_description
1 polymer ?
#
loop_
_entity_poly.entity_id
_entity_poly.type
_entity_poly.pdbx_seq_one_letter_code
_entity_poly.pdbx_strand_id
1 'polypeptide(L)'
;PVVPAAHYQCGGIVVDLDGKSSINNLYAAGECSCTGLHGGNRLASNSLLEALVYSHRAAADVIKRVGAIEFNTNVPEWDSEGTVQPNELVLITSNLRELQNVMSNYVGIVRSDQRLKRAMDRLRIIYGETEGLYERTIVSPRLCELRNLITVAYLIVKSAQARKESVGLHYSTDYPPVEKLIS
;
A
#
# COMPACT_ATOMS: atom_id res chain seq x y z
N PRO A 1 -7.57 27.48 5.95
CA PRO A 1 -6.91 26.67 6.98
C PRO A 1 -6.08 25.59 6.32
N VAL A 2 -4.92 25.29 6.89
CA VAL A 2 -4.04 24.19 6.48
C VAL A 2 -3.79 23.26 7.66
N VAL A 3 -3.63 21.98 7.40
CA VAL A 3 -3.30 20.97 8.41
C VAL A 3 -2.16 20.10 7.91
N PRO A 4 -1.28 19.61 8.80
CA PRO A 4 -0.29 18.60 8.43
C PRO A 4 -0.99 17.31 7.97
N ALA A 5 -0.51 16.74 6.88
CA ALA A 5 -1.04 15.48 6.33
C ALA A 5 0.09 14.64 5.72
N ALA A 6 -0.07 13.33 5.72
CA ALA A 6 0.76 12.45 4.91
C ALA A 6 0.47 12.75 3.42
N HIS A 7 1.54 12.85 2.61
CA HIS A 7 1.39 13.26 1.22
C HIS A 7 1.87 12.18 0.25
N TYR A 8 3.05 11.62 0.44
CA TYR A 8 3.65 10.66 -0.48
C TYR A 8 3.98 9.35 0.25
N GLN A 9 3.73 8.21 -0.41
CA GLN A 9 3.87 6.88 0.19
C GLN A 9 5.29 6.60 0.71
N CYS A 10 6.33 7.02 -0.02
CA CYS A 10 7.73 6.74 0.27
C CYS A 10 8.03 5.25 0.51
N GLY A 11 7.36 4.39 -0.22
CA GLY A 11 7.44 2.93 -0.09
C GLY A 11 6.57 2.26 -1.13
N GLY A 12 6.51 0.93 -1.10
CA GLY A 12 5.71 0.16 -2.05
C GLY A 12 6.38 -1.13 -2.46
N ILE A 13 6.15 -1.55 -3.70
CA ILE A 13 6.77 -2.74 -4.30
C ILE A 13 8.26 -2.45 -4.52
N VAL A 14 9.11 -3.23 -3.87
CA VAL A 14 10.57 -3.14 -4.05
C VAL A 14 10.93 -3.51 -5.49
N VAL A 15 11.68 -2.65 -6.15
CA VAL A 15 12.12 -2.82 -7.54
C VAL A 15 13.60 -2.55 -7.71
N ASP A 16 14.18 -3.16 -8.75
CA ASP A 16 15.53 -2.86 -9.21
C ASP A 16 15.56 -1.59 -10.08
N LEU A 17 16.73 -1.28 -10.65
CA LEU A 17 16.92 -0.09 -11.49
C LEU A 17 16.09 -0.10 -12.77
N ASP A 18 15.59 -1.23 -13.22
CA ASP A 18 14.72 -1.38 -14.40
C ASP A 18 13.23 -1.50 -14.01
N GLY A 19 12.90 -1.25 -12.75
CA GLY A 19 11.53 -1.30 -12.25
C GLY A 19 11.00 -2.73 -12.06
N LYS A 20 11.86 -3.76 -12.09
CA LYS A 20 11.44 -5.16 -11.88
C LYS A 20 11.25 -5.44 -10.40
N SER A 21 10.17 -6.13 -10.06
CA SER A 21 9.98 -6.68 -8.73
C SER A 21 10.68 -8.06 -8.59
N SER A 22 10.57 -8.65 -7.39
CA SER A 22 11.01 -10.03 -7.15
C SER A 22 10.11 -11.09 -7.82
N ILE A 23 8.96 -10.70 -8.35
CA ILE A 23 8.04 -11.57 -9.07
C ILE A 23 8.36 -11.49 -10.56
N ASN A 24 8.56 -12.64 -11.20
CA ASN A 24 8.87 -12.68 -12.63
C ASN A 24 7.79 -11.97 -13.46
N ASN A 25 8.23 -11.12 -14.39
CA ASN A 25 7.40 -10.35 -15.31
C ASN A 25 6.47 -9.31 -14.64
N LEU A 26 6.69 -9.00 -13.34
CA LEU A 26 5.99 -7.93 -12.65
C LEU A 26 6.92 -6.73 -12.46
N TYR A 27 6.47 -5.59 -12.95
CA TYR A 27 7.14 -4.29 -12.85
C TYR A 27 6.31 -3.33 -12.01
N ALA A 28 6.97 -2.39 -11.35
CA ALA A 28 6.31 -1.26 -10.71
C ALA A 28 7.11 0.03 -10.93
N ALA A 29 6.38 1.13 -11.15
CA ALA A 29 6.96 2.45 -11.33
C ALA A 29 6.03 3.53 -10.77
N GLY A 30 6.60 4.65 -10.33
CA GLY A 30 5.86 5.74 -9.69
C GLY A 30 5.61 5.48 -8.21
N GLU A 31 4.60 6.13 -7.63
CA GLU A 31 4.36 6.14 -6.18
C GLU A 31 4.14 4.75 -5.55
N CYS A 32 3.66 3.77 -6.32
CA CYS A 32 3.46 2.41 -5.84
C CYS A 32 4.77 1.59 -5.75
N SER A 33 5.89 2.11 -6.24
CA SER A 33 7.19 1.44 -6.22
C SER A 33 8.09 1.93 -5.08
N CYS A 34 8.94 1.04 -4.59
CA CYS A 34 10.01 1.35 -3.64
C CYS A 34 11.36 1.21 -4.35
N THR A 35 11.83 2.30 -4.91
CA THR A 35 13.12 2.38 -5.62
C THR A 35 14.30 2.68 -4.68
N GLY A 36 14.01 3.10 -3.44
CA GLY A 36 14.99 3.61 -2.49
C GLY A 36 15.35 5.09 -2.66
N LEU A 37 14.94 5.73 -3.77
CA LEU A 37 15.29 7.13 -4.05
C LEU A 37 14.83 8.10 -2.95
N HIS A 38 13.66 7.88 -2.41
CA HIS A 38 13.06 8.81 -1.44
C HIS A 38 13.49 8.56 0.01
N GLY A 39 14.08 7.41 0.31
CA GLY A 39 14.46 7.06 1.67
C GLY A 39 13.27 7.14 2.63
N GLY A 40 13.46 7.78 3.77
CA GLY A 40 12.41 7.98 4.78
C GLY A 40 11.44 9.14 4.49
N ASN A 41 11.78 10.03 3.54
CA ASN A 41 10.94 11.16 3.15
C ASN A 41 11.33 11.69 1.77
N ARG A 42 10.36 11.92 0.92
CA ARG A 42 10.57 12.40 -0.43
C ARG A 42 11.04 13.86 -0.46
N LEU A 43 12.09 14.15 -1.23
CA LEU A 43 12.42 15.52 -1.62
C LEU A 43 11.39 16.03 -2.63
N ALA A 44 10.91 17.24 -2.42
CA ALA A 44 9.89 17.86 -3.31
C ALA A 44 10.30 17.79 -4.79
N SER A 45 9.33 17.57 -5.65
CA SER A 45 9.44 17.45 -7.12
C SER A 45 10.11 16.18 -7.65
N ASN A 46 10.75 15.34 -6.82
CA ASN A 46 11.43 14.14 -7.29
C ASN A 46 10.48 12.99 -7.70
N SER A 47 9.22 12.99 -7.25
CA SER A 47 8.27 11.92 -7.57
C SER A 47 7.97 11.78 -9.07
N LEU A 48 7.79 12.90 -9.78
CA LEU A 48 7.56 12.87 -11.22
C LEU A 48 8.80 12.40 -12.00
N LEU A 49 9.99 12.81 -11.57
CA LEU A 49 11.24 12.36 -12.18
C LEU A 49 11.44 10.85 -11.98
N GLU A 50 11.19 10.35 -10.78
CA GLU A 50 11.22 8.91 -10.49
C GLU A 50 10.25 8.16 -11.41
N ALA A 51 8.98 8.58 -11.45
CA ALA A 51 7.97 7.93 -12.27
C ALA A 51 8.37 7.89 -13.76
N LEU A 52 8.87 8.99 -14.32
CA LEU A 52 9.30 9.06 -15.71
C LEU A 52 10.48 8.14 -15.98
N VAL A 53 11.53 8.21 -15.17
CA VAL A 53 12.77 7.44 -15.38
C VAL A 53 12.50 5.94 -15.26
N TYR A 54 11.82 5.52 -14.20
CA TYR A 54 11.57 4.09 -13.96
C TYR A 54 10.56 3.52 -14.96
N SER A 55 9.52 4.26 -15.36
CA SER A 55 8.61 3.83 -16.43
C SER A 55 9.32 3.65 -17.75
N HIS A 56 10.23 4.59 -18.12
CA HIS A 56 11.02 4.48 -19.33
C HIS A 56 11.96 3.26 -19.31
N ARG A 57 12.65 3.03 -18.18
CA ARG A 57 13.55 1.89 -18.02
C ARG A 57 12.79 0.56 -18.04
N ALA A 58 11.66 0.48 -17.33
CA ALA A 58 10.79 -0.69 -17.35
C ALA A 58 10.30 -1.01 -18.77
N ALA A 59 9.83 0.00 -19.51
CA ALA A 59 9.41 -0.18 -20.89
C ALA A 59 10.54 -0.68 -21.79
N ALA A 60 11.75 -0.12 -21.65
CA ALA A 60 12.91 -0.55 -22.42
C ALA A 60 13.32 -2.01 -22.13
N ASP A 61 13.22 -2.46 -20.88
CA ASP A 61 13.46 -3.87 -20.51
C ASP A 61 12.36 -4.80 -21.02
N VAL A 62 11.09 -4.42 -20.86
CA VAL A 62 9.94 -5.18 -21.37
C VAL A 62 10.04 -5.39 -22.87
N ILE A 63 10.36 -4.35 -23.65
CA ILE A 63 10.50 -4.45 -25.11
C ILE A 63 11.56 -5.49 -25.51
N LYS A 64 12.67 -5.59 -24.77
CA LYS A 64 13.72 -6.58 -25.05
C LYS A 64 13.29 -8.01 -24.75
N ARG A 65 12.36 -8.21 -23.80
CA ARG A 65 12.03 -9.52 -23.25
C ARG A 65 10.70 -10.08 -23.73
N VAL A 66 9.72 -9.23 -24.05
CA VAL A 66 8.34 -9.63 -24.33
C VAL A 66 8.23 -10.65 -25.48
N GLY A 67 9.08 -10.54 -26.50
CA GLY A 67 9.07 -11.49 -27.64
C GLY A 67 9.54 -12.91 -27.29
N ALA A 68 10.20 -13.10 -26.14
CA ALA A 68 10.66 -14.40 -25.66
C ALA A 68 9.74 -14.99 -24.56
N ILE A 69 8.67 -14.28 -24.18
CA ILE A 69 7.76 -14.71 -23.12
C ILE A 69 6.52 -15.35 -23.79
N GLU A 70 6.25 -16.61 -23.45
CA GLU A 70 5.02 -17.26 -23.87
C GLU A 70 3.80 -16.63 -23.18
N PHE A 71 2.80 -16.30 -23.97
CA PHE A 71 1.54 -15.79 -23.46
C PHE A 71 0.70 -16.95 -22.89
N ASN A 72 0.41 -16.91 -21.57
CA ASN A 72 -0.48 -17.89 -20.98
C ASN A 72 -1.95 -17.60 -21.36
N THR A 73 -2.51 -18.43 -22.21
CA THR A 73 -3.92 -18.36 -22.63
C THR A 73 -4.86 -19.17 -21.74
N ASN A 74 -4.31 -19.99 -20.84
CA ASN A 74 -5.09 -20.82 -19.92
C ASN A 74 -5.41 -20.06 -18.62
N VAL A 75 -6.14 -18.96 -18.75
CA VAL A 75 -6.63 -18.19 -17.61
C VAL A 75 -8.09 -18.60 -17.38
N PRO A 76 -8.43 -19.17 -16.21
CA PRO A 76 -9.82 -19.54 -15.93
C PRO A 76 -10.70 -18.29 -15.92
N GLU A 77 -11.94 -18.46 -16.39
CA GLU A 77 -12.95 -17.42 -16.23
C GLU A 77 -13.28 -17.19 -14.76
N TRP A 78 -13.79 -16.00 -14.47
CA TRP A 78 -14.23 -15.68 -13.11
C TRP A 78 -15.48 -16.53 -12.77
N ASP A 79 -15.37 -17.35 -11.74
CA ASP A 79 -16.48 -18.13 -11.21
C ASP A 79 -17.24 -17.30 -10.16
N SER A 80 -18.52 -17.04 -10.44
CA SER A 80 -19.44 -16.35 -9.53
C SER A 80 -20.54 -17.29 -9.00
N GLU A 81 -20.43 -18.61 -9.21
CA GLU A 81 -21.42 -19.58 -8.75
C GLU A 81 -21.53 -19.50 -7.21
N GLY A 82 -22.77 -19.55 -6.72
CA GLY A 82 -23.06 -19.45 -5.28
C GLY A 82 -23.02 -18.03 -4.70
N THR A 83 -22.62 -17.01 -5.47
CA THR A 83 -22.67 -15.62 -4.99
C THR A 83 -24.04 -14.99 -5.17
N VAL A 84 -24.38 -14.04 -4.27
CA VAL A 84 -25.66 -13.32 -4.31
C VAL A 84 -25.42 -11.82 -4.50
N GLN A 85 -26.45 -11.10 -4.97
CA GLN A 85 -26.39 -9.64 -5.03
C GLN A 85 -26.16 -9.07 -3.62
N PRO A 86 -25.23 -8.11 -3.45
CA PRO A 86 -24.98 -7.53 -2.14
C PRO A 86 -26.19 -6.68 -1.72
N ASN A 87 -26.89 -7.08 -0.67
CA ASN A 87 -28.01 -6.32 -0.10
C ASN A 87 -27.55 -5.22 0.87
N GLU A 88 -26.30 -5.32 1.35
CA GLU A 88 -25.74 -4.47 2.42
C GLU A 88 -24.56 -3.61 1.90
N LEU A 89 -24.79 -2.85 0.83
CA LEU A 89 -23.77 -1.92 0.27
C LEU A 89 -23.28 -0.89 1.29
N VAL A 90 -24.10 -0.60 2.32
CA VAL A 90 -23.74 0.29 3.43
C VAL A 90 -22.52 -0.22 4.19
N LEU A 91 -22.33 -1.55 4.30
CA LEU A 91 -21.20 -2.15 5.00
C LEU A 91 -19.87 -1.81 4.31
N ILE A 92 -19.83 -1.84 2.98
CA ILE A 92 -18.63 -1.48 2.20
C ILE A 92 -18.25 -0.03 2.47
N THR A 93 -19.25 0.87 2.45
CA THR A 93 -19.01 2.31 2.69
C THR A 93 -18.61 2.59 4.14
N SER A 94 -19.21 1.88 5.09
CA SER A 94 -18.89 1.99 6.52
C SER A 94 -17.46 1.51 6.80
N ASN A 95 -17.11 0.32 6.31
CA ASN A 95 -15.78 -0.25 6.49
C ASN A 95 -14.69 0.60 5.83
N LEU A 96 -14.96 1.20 4.67
CA LEU A 96 -14.03 2.13 4.02
C LEU A 96 -13.77 3.36 4.90
N ARG A 97 -14.82 3.96 5.46
CA ARG A 97 -14.69 5.12 6.36
C ARG A 97 -13.96 4.75 7.65
N GLU A 98 -14.29 3.59 8.22
CA GLU A 98 -13.60 3.10 9.42
C GLU A 98 -12.11 2.88 9.14
N LEU A 99 -11.76 2.23 8.04
CA LEU A 99 -10.38 2.04 7.59
C LEU A 99 -9.62 3.37 7.50
N GLN A 100 -10.19 4.36 6.82
CA GLN A 100 -9.59 5.69 6.68
C GLN A 100 -9.40 6.38 8.04
N ASN A 101 -10.37 6.27 8.94
CA ASN A 101 -10.28 6.82 10.29
C ASN A 101 -9.20 6.11 11.13
N VAL A 102 -9.12 4.79 11.06
CA VAL A 102 -8.08 4.00 11.74
C VAL A 102 -6.69 4.43 11.27
N MET A 103 -6.49 4.52 9.96
CA MET A 103 -5.20 4.90 9.40
C MET A 103 -4.83 6.36 9.75
N SER A 104 -5.76 7.28 9.67
CA SER A 104 -5.52 8.70 9.99
C SER A 104 -5.22 8.91 11.48
N ASN A 105 -5.97 8.26 12.37
CA ASN A 105 -5.88 8.51 13.80
C ASN A 105 -4.74 7.74 14.49
N TYR A 106 -4.41 6.54 14.02
CA TYR A 106 -3.44 5.66 14.70
C TYR A 106 -2.15 5.43 13.92
N VAL A 107 -2.16 5.62 12.59
CA VAL A 107 -1.03 5.34 11.70
C VAL A 107 -0.55 6.60 10.96
N GLY A 108 -1.11 7.76 11.29
CA GLY A 108 -0.78 9.05 10.70
C GLY A 108 0.63 9.55 11.07
N ILE A 109 0.76 10.86 11.26
CA ILE A 109 2.06 11.54 11.44
C ILE A 109 2.76 11.11 12.73
N VAL A 110 2.02 11.05 13.85
CA VAL A 110 2.57 10.67 15.17
C VAL A 110 2.11 9.28 15.54
N ARG A 111 3.04 8.38 15.71
CA ARG A 111 2.83 6.96 15.99
C ARG A 111 3.29 6.58 17.39
N SER A 112 2.80 5.45 17.89
CA SER A 112 3.30 4.76 19.08
C SER A 112 2.98 3.27 18.94
N ASP A 113 3.70 2.41 19.68
CA ASP A 113 3.44 0.96 19.68
C ASP A 113 1.98 0.66 20.05
N GLN A 114 1.42 1.41 21.03
CA GLN A 114 0.03 1.28 21.43
C GLN A 114 -0.95 1.64 20.31
N ARG A 115 -0.71 2.76 19.59
CA ARG A 115 -1.56 3.18 18.47
C ARG A 115 -1.49 2.18 17.32
N LEU A 116 -0.29 1.73 16.96
CA LEU A 116 -0.08 0.76 15.88
C LEU A 116 -0.72 -0.59 16.22
N LYS A 117 -0.62 -1.05 17.49
CA LYS A 117 -1.31 -2.26 17.93
C LYS A 117 -2.82 -2.11 17.79
N ARG A 118 -3.38 -0.99 18.23
CA ARG A 118 -4.83 -0.72 18.11
C ARG A 118 -5.28 -0.69 16.66
N ALA A 119 -4.50 -0.08 15.76
CA ALA A 119 -4.78 -0.09 14.33
C ALA A 119 -4.83 -1.53 13.80
N MET A 120 -3.84 -2.36 14.12
CA MET A 120 -3.79 -3.76 13.71
C MET A 120 -5.00 -4.56 14.18
N ASP A 121 -5.42 -4.37 15.43
CA ASP A 121 -6.57 -5.07 15.98
C ASP A 121 -7.88 -4.67 15.26
N ARG A 122 -8.05 -3.40 14.90
CA ARG A 122 -9.20 -2.91 14.12
C ARG A 122 -9.16 -3.42 12.67
N LEU A 123 -7.99 -3.39 12.04
CA LEU A 123 -7.83 -3.91 10.66
C LEU A 123 -8.23 -5.38 10.54
N ARG A 124 -7.95 -6.21 11.56
CA ARG A 124 -8.36 -7.62 11.55
C ARG A 124 -9.88 -7.80 11.51
N ILE A 125 -10.63 -6.94 12.21
CA ILE A 125 -12.10 -6.97 12.21
C ILE A 125 -12.61 -6.59 10.81
N ILE A 126 -12.17 -5.44 10.30
CA ILE A 126 -12.58 -4.94 8.98
C ILE A 126 -12.22 -5.95 7.87
N TYR A 127 -11.06 -6.59 7.98
CA TYR A 127 -10.63 -7.64 7.07
C TYR A 127 -11.61 -8.82 7.06
N GLY A 128 -11.94 -9.38 8.23
CA GLY A 128 -12.84 -10.53 8.32
C GLY A 128 -14.24 -10.24 7.77
N GLU A 129 -14.77 -9.04 8.04
CA GLU A 129 -16.05 -8.59 7.49
C GLU A 129 -16.00 -8.43 5.96
N THR A 130 -14.92 -7.86 5.45
CA THR A 130 -14.74 -7.61 4.01
C THR A 130 -14.51 -8.89 3.22
N GLU A 131 -13.69 -9.82 3.74
CA GLU A 131 -13.52 -11.15 3.11
C GLU A 131 -14.84 -11.92 3.09
N GLY A 132 -15.61 -11.90 4.18
CA GLY A 132 -16.91 -12.53 4.21
C GLY A 132 -17.91 -11.93 3.20
N LEU A 133 -17.82 -10.63 2.89
CA LEU A 133 -18.60 -10.03 1.81
C LEU A 133 -18.07 -10.46 0.44
N TYR A 134 -16.74 -10.45 0.25
CA TYR A 134 -16.10 -10.81 -1.00
C TYR A 134 -16.40 -12.25 -1.44
N GLU A 135 -16.42 -13.19 -0.49
CA GLU A 135 -16.70 -14.61 -0.77
C GLU A 135 -18.17 -14.89 -1.08
N ARG A 136 -19.09 -14.11 -0.51
CA ARG A 136 -20.54 -14.41 -0.60
C ARG A 136 -21.30 -13.57 -1.61
N THR A 137 -20.71 -12.47 -2.09
CA THR A 137 -21.45 -11.56 -2.97
C THR A 137 -20.78 -11.39 -4.32
N ILE A 138 -21.58 -11.02 -5.32
CA ILE A 138 -21.05 -10.62 -6.61
C ILE A 138 -20.11 -9.42 -6.39
N VAL A 139 -18.87 -9.57 -6.84
CA VAL A 139 -17.82 -8.56 -6.64
C VAL A 139 -18.15 -7.25 -7.35
N SER A 140 -17.87 -6.17 -6.67
CA SER A 140 -17.97 -4.82 -7.22
C SER A 140 -16.61 -4.10 -7.17
N PRO A 141 -16.37 -3.08 -8.00
CA PRO A 141 -15.12 -2.30 -7.93
C PRO A 141 -14.85 -1.75 -6.53
N ARG A 142 -15.87 -1.28 -5.82
CA ARG A 142 -15.75 -0.75 -4.45
C ARG A 142 -15.34 -1.81 -3.43
N LEU A 143 -15.87 -3.03 -3.56
CA LEU A 143 -15.50 -4.14 -2.67
C LEU A 143 -14.05 -4.58 -2.92
N CYS A 144 -13.64 -4.66 -4.18
CA CYS A 144 -12.25 -4.94 -4.54
C CYS A 144 -11.30 -3.85 -4.03
N GLU A 145 -11.67 -2.58 -4.19
CA GLU A 145 -10.89 -1.45 -3.69
C GLU A 145 -10.73 -1.52 -2.17
N LEU A 146 -11.81 -1.72 -1.42
CA LEU A 146 -11.76 -1.86 0.03
C LEU A 146 -10.83 -3.00 0.45
N ARG A 147 -10.95 -4.18 -0.15
CA ARG A 147 -10.10 -5.34 0.10
C ARG A 147 -8.62 -5.04 -0.13
N ASN A 148 -8.31 -4.36 -1.24
CA ASN A 148 -6.94 -3.95 -1.57
C ASN A 148 -6.41 -2.92 -0.56
N LEU A 149 -7.21 -1.92 -0.19
CA LEU A 149 -6.83 -0.91 0.80
C LEU A 149 -6.54 -1.52 2.18
N ILE A 150 -7.34 -2.51 2.62
CA ILE A 150 -7.08 -3.22 3.88
C ILE A 150 -5.75 -3.96 3.84
N THR A 151 -5.44 -4.61 2.71
CA THR A 151 -4.16 -5.32 2.52
C THR A 151 -2.99 -4.35 2.60
N VAL A 152 -3.06 -3.21 1.91
CA VAL A 152 -2.02 -2.17 1.96
C VAL A 152 -1.89 -1.59 3.37
N ALA A 153 -3.02 -1.28 4.04
CA ALA A 153 -3.03 -0.79 5.40
C ALA A 153 -2.36 -1.76 6.39
N TYR A 154 -2.64 -3.06 6.25
CA TYR A 154 -2.00 -4.10 7.06
C TYR A 154 -0.47 -4.09 6.87
N LEU A 155 0.02 -4.01 5.63
CA LEU A 155 1.45 -3.98 5.33
C LEU A 155 2.13 -2.73 5.90
N ILE A 156 1.47 -1.57 5.79
CA ILE A 156 1.96 -0.30 6.38
C ILE A 156 2.08 -0.42 7.90
N VAL A 157 1.03 -0.90 8.58
CA VAL A 157 1.03 -1.03 10.05
C VAL A 157 2.09 -2.04 10.49
N LYS A 158 2.18 -3.18 9.82
CA LYS A 158 3.17 -4.22 10.11
C LYS A 158 4.61 -3.69 9.96
N SER A 159 4.88 -2.96 8.89
CA SER A 159 6.19 -2.34 8.65
C SER A 159 6.50 -1.26 9.69
N ALA A 160 5.51 -0.45 10.05
CA ALA A 160 5.65 0.57 11.09
C ALA A 160 5.91 -0.04 12.48
N GLN A 161 5.25 -1.16 12.82
CA GLN A 161 5.51 -1.89 14.08
C GLN A 161 6.90 -2.49 14.15
N ALA A 162 7.45 -2.93 13.02
CA ALA A 162 8.80 -3.50 12.95
C ALA A 162 9.89 -2.46 13.12
N ARG A 163 9.62 -1.19 12.79
CA ARG A 163 10.61 -0.10 12.85
C ARG A 163 10.67 0.49 14.25
N LYS A 164 11.82 0.36 14.91
CA LYS A 164 12.09 0.84 16.28
C LYS A 164 13.00 2.07 16.30
N GLU A 165 12.78 2.98 15.34
CA GLU A 165 13.47 4.25 15.21
C GLU A 165 12.57 5.27 14.52
N SER A 166 12.77 6.56 14.79
CA SER A 166 12.10 7.64 14.05
C SER A 166 12.97 8.13 12.92
N VAL A 167 12.49 7.95 11.67
CA VAL A 167 13.21 8.37 10.45
C VAL A 167 12.19 8.91 9.43
N GLY A 168 12.44 10.10 8.92
CA GLY A 168 11.61 10.72 7.89
C GLY A 168 10.15 10.86 8.33
N LEU A 169 9.23 10.28 7.57
CA LEU A 169 7.79 10.32 7.85
C LEU A 169 7.35 9.39 9.00
N HIS A 170 8.18 8.44 9.38
CA HIS A 170 7.92 7.57 10.52
C HIS A 170 8.43 8.23 11.80
N TYR A 171 7.54 8.89 12.54
CA TYR A 171 7.81 9.44 13.86
C TYR A 171 7.07 8.64 14.92
N SER A 172 7.80 8.08 15.89
CA SER A 172 7.24 7.34 17.02
C SER A 172 7.61 8.02 18.34
N THR A 173 6.62 8.20 19.20
CA THR A 173 6.85 8.72 20.56
C THR A 173 7.61 7.74 21.45
N ASP A 174 7.56 6.44 21.13
CA ASP A 174 8.27 5.40 21.89
C ASP A 174 9.75 5.27 21.46
N TYR A 175 10.07 5.75 20.26
CA TYR A 175 11.41 5.72 19.66
C TYR A 175 11.76 7.10 19.08
N PRO A 176 11.92 8.14 19.94
CA PRO A 176 12.19 9.50 19.45
C PRO A 176 13.53 9.56 18.69
N PRO A 177 13.68 10.54 17.78
CA PRO A 177 14.94 10.73 17.06
C PRO A 177 16.09 10.92 18.07
N VAL A 178 17.21 10.24 17.83
CA VAL A 178 18.42 10.52 18.59
C VAL A 178 18.98 11.86 18.09
N GLU A 179 19.06 12.86 18.96
CA GLU A 179 19.76 14.11 18.65
C GLU A 179 21.21 13.77 18.30
N LYS A 180 21.55 13.83 17.01
CA LYS A 180 22.96 13.85 16.62
C LYS A 180 23.49 15.23 17.04
N LEU A 181 24.24 15.27 18.12
CA LEU A 181 25.10 16.42 18.40
C LEU A 181 25.99 16.65 17.17
N ILE A 182 25.67 17.70 16.43
CA ILE A 182 26.53 18.17 15.34
C ILE A 182 27.79 18.73 16.05
N SER A 183 28.83 17.90 16.07
CA SER A 183 30.18 18.32 16.53
C SER A 183 30.89 19.07 15.42
#